data_27cff2562afc8ba8631628ce39d3cde9
#
_entry.id   27cff2562afc8ba8631628ce39d3cde9
#
_cell.length_a   1.000
_cell.length_b   1.000
_cell.length_c   1.000
_cell.angle_alpha   90.00
_cell.angle_beta   90.00
_cell.angle_gamma   90.00
#
_symmetry.space_group_name_H-M   'P 1'
#
loop_
_entity.id
_entity.type
_entity.pdbx_description
1 polymer ?
#
loop_
_entity_poly.entity_id
_entity_poly.type
_entity_poly.pdbx_seq_one_letter_code
_entity_poly.pdbx_strand_id
1 'polypeptide(L)'
;MLDLVSKYMSLSETTEAPSAVVDDIPQVQPAQQKGLGLESLKQSLSLFSGNTAVHLPEDFTGTEEEGKQLISELRQKRLEADSLDSALWRWREDNTERQKSGLNVGSDEKKLNKIMSQWHTDLVTRIKRELELVKETLAGRIISTEQKERCEYGVFLQALDPDRLAALTLLSVMSCFSRQGMDKGLKLSAIASIVGKELQDEIIADTYLKKNKSVDPSRLKALKETLANRKDKQGRLRWRSLVEKMNAEDESIIWGSRSQVKVGGVLMSMLVEVAKAPVWTEDPVTKKRTLNMQPAFDHSYQIHFGKRSGHIHMHSKIVDIVAKEPPAEVLARHLPMVCKPKPWTGPRSGGYKIYESSLVRTTPGELLQPAYLKAVLKDDGLKEIRAGLDVLGGTGWRINQQVFEVMLEAWNDGKAVGKLAPLNPDLQAPEKPSPDADYAIQREWNRKVRETENLRSGFHSVRCFQNFQLEVARAFRKETFYLPHNMDFRGRAYPLPPYLNQMGADNSR
;
A
#
# COMPACT_ATOMS: atom_id res chain seq x y z
N MET A 1 10.01 18.27 -9.82
CA MET A 1 9.75 16.96 -10.43
C MET A 1 8.51 16.99 -11.33
N LEU A 2 7.41 17.60 -10.91
CA LEU A 2 6.23 17.84 -11.76
C LEU A 2 6.52 18.77 -12.96
N ASP A 3 7.41 19.77 -12.81
CA ASP A 3 7.82 20.66 -13.89
C ASP A 3 8.59 19.96 -15.03
N LEU A 4 9.31 18.90 -14.74
CA LEU A 4 10.00 18.10 -15.76
C LEU A 4 9.02 17.24 -16.57
N VAL A 5 7.99 16.70 -15.94
CA VAL A 5 6.94 15.92 -16.61
C VAL A 5 6.09 16.85 -17.48
N SER A 6 5.72 18.03 -16.98
CA SER A 6 4.98 19.06 -17.74
C SER A 6 5.70 19.51 -19.00
N LYS A 7 7.04 19.69 -18.92
CA LYS A 7 7.87 20.12 -20.06
C LYS A 7 7.98 19.06 -21.17
N TYR A 8 7.80 17.75 -20.82
CA TYR A 8 7.81 16.67 -21.80
C TYR A 8 6.41 16.33 -22.35
N MET A 9 5.33 16.71 -21.65
CA MET A 9 3.97 16.51 -22.13
C MET A 9 3.49 17.56 -23.14
N SER A 10 4.11 18.76 -23.18
CA SER A 10 3.78 19.80 -24.14
C SER A 10 4.25 19.53 -25.58
N LEU A 11 4.95 18.42 -25.81
CA LEU A 11 5.45 18.02 -27.14
C LEU A 11 4.51 17.02 -27.87
N SER A 12 3.32 16.73 -27.33
CA SER A 12 2.45 15.67 -27.86
C SER A 12 1.16 16.15 -28.59
N GLU A 13 0.99 17.46 -28.78
CA GLU A 13 -0.16 17.98 -29.54
C GLU A 13 0.27 18.38 -30.97
N THR A 14 0.36 17.46 -31.86
CA THR A 14 0.10 17.53 -33.31
C THR A 14 0.83 16.41 -34.04
N THR A 15 0.12 15.35 -34.36
CA THR A 15 0.21 14.71 -35.70
C THR A 15 -0.76 13.51 -35.74
N GLU A 16 -1.62 13.49 -36.75
CA GLU A 16 -2.47 12.35 -37.09
C GLU A 16 -1.61 11.10 -37.31
N ALA A 17 -1.98 10.02 -36.63
CA ALA A 17 -1.30 8.74 -36.74
C ALA A 17 -1.48 8.14 -38.12
N PRO A 18 -0.42 7.75 -38.84
CA PRO A 18 -0.57 6.90 -40.00
C PRO A 18 -1.12 5.55 -39.57
N SER A 19 -2.12 5.04 -40.26
CA SER A 19 -2.70 3.72 -40.09
C SER A 19 -1.58 2.65 -40.25
N ALA A 20 -1.06 2.19 -39.12
CA ALA A 20 -0.10 1.07 -39.11
C ALA A 20 -0.88 -0.18 -39.53
N VAL A 21 -0.35 -0.90 -40.54
CA VAL A 21 -0.76 -2.25 -40.88
C VAL A 21 -0.65 -3.08 -39.61
N VAL A 22 -1.78 -3.42 -39.02
CA VAL A 22 -1.85 -4.34 -37.88
C VAL A 22 -1.53 -5.71 -38.44
N ASP A 23 -0.32 -6.20 -38.21
CA ASP A 23 0.02 -7.60 -38.44
C ASP A 23 -1.09 -8.47 -37.82
N ASP A 24 -1.53 -9.51 -38.52
CA ASP A 24 -2.50 -10.54 -38.09
C ASP A 24 -1.95 -11.33 -36.89
N ILE A 25 -1.95 -10.69 -35.73
CA ILE A 25 -1.59 -11.34 -34.47
C ILE A 25 -2.90 -11.72 -33.80
N PRO A 26 -3.07 -13.00 -33.38
CA PRO A 26 -4.23 -13.42 -32.60
C PRO A 26 -4.42 -12.47 -31.42
N GLN A 27 -5.53 -11.75 -31.39
CA GLN A 27 -5.83 -10.90 -30.25
C GLN A 27 -6.08 -11.78 -29.03
N VAL A 28 -5.46 -11.43 -27.91
CA VAL A 28 -5.77 -12.08 -26.63
C VAL A 28 -7.25 -11.81 -26.33
N GLN A 29 -8.07 -12.86 -26.25
CA GLN A 29 -9.47 -12.68 -25.88
C GLN A 29 -9.54 -12.10 -24.47
N PRO A 30 -10.17 -10.94 -24.27
CA PRO A 30 -10.31 -10.38 -22.94
C PRO A 30 -11.16 -11.33 -22.11
N ALA A 31 -10.63 -11.83 -21.02
CA ALA A 31 -11.48 -12.39 -19.99
C ALA A 31 -12.49 -11.31 -19.60
N GLN A 32 -13.75 -11.68 -19.36
CA GLN A 32 -14.82 -10.73 -18.99
C GLN A 32 -14.50 -10.12 -17.62
N GLN A 33 -13.60 -9.16 -17.58
CA GLN A 33 -13.06 -8.57 -16.36
C GLN A 33 -13.44 -7.09 -16.29
N LYS A 34 -14.63 -6.82 -15.78
CA LYS A 34 -14.93 -5.49 -15.28
C LYS A 34 -14.13 -5.29 -13.98
N GLY A 35 -13.33 -4.25 -13.92
CA GLY A 35 -12.76 -3.73 -12.67
C GLY A 35 -11.31 -4.06 -12.34
N LEU A 36 -10.57 -4.86 -13.12
CA LEU A 36 -9.17 -5.22 -12.79
C LEU A 36 -8.09 -4.33 -13.44
N GLY A 37 -8.49 -3.28 -14.10
CA GLY A 37 -7.56 -2.33 -14.70
C GLY A 37 -6.76 -2.91 -15.87
N LEU A 38 -7.29 -3.93 -16.58
CA LEU A 38 -6.68 -4.49 -17.76
C LEU A 38 -6.67 -3.46 -18.90
N GLU A 39 -7.75 -2.70 -19.07
CA GLU A 39 -7.84 -1.67 -20.10
C GLU A 39 -6.83 -0.54 -19.88
N SER A 40 -6.62 -0.09 -18.64
CA SER A 40 -5.58 0.90 -18.34
C SER A 40 -4.16 0.36 -18.57
N LEU A 41 -3.94 -0.94 -18.35
CA LEU A 41 -2.67 -1.58 -18.71
C LEU A 41 -2.50 -1.62 -20.23
N LYS A 42 -3.52 -2.05 -20.97
CA LYS A 42 -3.51 -2.08 -22.43
C LYS A 42 -3.25 -0.70 -23.01
N GLN A 43 -3.88 0.34 -22.46
CA GLN A 43 -3.66 1.71 -22.88
C GLN A 43 -2.19 2.14 -22.70
N SER A 44 -1.60 1.93 -21.49
CA SER A 44 -0.20 2.21 -21.26
C SER A 44 0.73 1.43 -22.20
N LEU A 45 0.42 0.16 -22.45
CA LEU A 45 1.22 -0.70 -23.32
C LEU A 45 1.02 -0.37 -24.81
N SER A 46 -0.16 0.11 -25.24
CA SER A 46 -0.40 0.54 -26.61
C SER A 46 0.38 1.80 -26.96
N LEU A 47 0.47 2.75 -26.04
CA LEU A 47 1.33 3.92 -26.18
C LEU A 47 2.81 3.54 -26.31
N PHE A 48 3.24 2.54 -25.55
CA PHE A 48 4.61 2.02 -25.64
C PHE A 48 4.89 1.27 -26.95
N SER A 49 3.97 0.41 -27.40
CA SER A 49 4.14 -0.41 -28.62
C SER A 49 3.86 0.38 -29.92
N GLY A 50 3.06 1.43 -29.85
CA GLY A 50 2.69 2.28 -30.97
C GLY A 50 3.73 3.34 -31.27
N ASN A 51 4.93 2.99 -31.60
CA ASN A 51 6.01 3.79 -32.22
C ASN A 51 5.87 5.34 -32.10
N THR A 52 5.47 5.80 -30.91
CA THR A 52 5.50 7.23 -30.60
C THR A 52 6.97 7.63 -30.57
N ALA A 53 7.40 8.19 -31.69
CA ALA A 53 8.79 8.52 -31.95
C ALA A 53 9.31 9.42 -30.84
N VAL A 54 10.15 8.84 -30.00
CA VAL A 54 11.01 9.63 -29.13
C VAL A 54 12.19 10.03 -29.98
N HIS A 55 12.31 11.32 -30.26
CA HIS A 55 13.41 11.86 -31.04
C HIS A 55 14.55 12.30 -30.13
N LEU A 56 15.75 12.27 -30.65
CA LEU A 56 16.90 12.89 -29.98
C LEU A 56 16.64 14.40 -29.86
N PRO A 57 17.10 15.04 -28.78
CA PRO A 57 17.10 16.49 -28.71
C PRO A 57 17.85 17.11 -29.88
N GLU A 58 17.40 18.24 -30.39
CA GLU A 58 17.99 18.91 -31.54
C GLU A 58 19.45 19.33 -31.31
N ASP A 59 19.83 19.51 -30.06
CA ASP A 59 21.18 19.88 -29.61
C ASP A 59 22.07 18.66 -29.26
N PHE A 60 21.64 17.44 -29.59
CA PHE A 60 22.42 16.22 -29.31
C PHE A 60 23.66 16.13 -30.22
N THR A 61 24.85 16.07 -29.61
CA THR A 61 26.14 16.01 -30.31
C THR A 61 26.93 14.72 -30.04
N GLY A 62 26.29 13.70 -29.43
CA GLY A 62 26.94 12.43 -29.09
C GLY A 62 27.07 11.45 -30.22
N THR A 63 27.69 10.31 -29.94
CA THR A 63 27.84 9.20 -30.88
C THR A 63 26.49 8.50 -31.14
N GLU A 64 26.40 7.70 -32.21
CA GLU A 64 25.21 6.95 -32.57
C GLU A 64 24.79 5.97 -31.44
N GLU A 65 25.75 5.36 -30.74
CA GLU A 65 25.46 4.47 -29.61
C GLU A 65 24.90 5.23 -28.40
N GLU A 66 25.45 6.38 -28.08
CA GLU A 66 24.91 7.27 -27.03
C GLU A 66 23.50 7.77 -27.38
N GLY A 67 23.26 8.08 -28.65
CA GLY A 67 21.94 8.43 -29.15
C GLY A 67 20.92 7.31 -28.97
N LYS A 68 21.25 6.07 -29.33
CA LYS A 68 20.41 4.89 -29.12
C LYS A 68 20.13 4.66 -27.62
N GLN A 69 21.13 4.83 -26.79
CA GLN A 69 20.98 4.70 -25.32
C GLN A 69 20.05 5.78 -24.78
N LEU A 70 20.22 7.03 -25.20
CA LEU A 70 19.37 8.15 -24.78
C LEU A 70 17.91 7.96 -25.19
N ILE A 71 17.67 7.51 -26.44
CA ILE A 71 16.31 7.18 -26.92
C ILE A 71 15.69 6.09 -26.04
N SER A 72 16.44 5.05 -25.71
CA SER A 72 15.94 3.95 -24.84
C SER A 72 15.60 4.46 -23.44
N GLU A 73 16.40 5.38 -22.89
CA GLU A 73 16.13 6.00 -21.58
C GLU A 73 14.89 6.91 -21.61
N LEU A 74 14.71 7.68 -22.67
CA LEU A 74 13.53 8.54 -22.84
C LEU A 74 12.25 7.70 -23.01
N ARG A 75 12.33 6.62 -23.81
CA ARG A 75 11.23 5.65 -23.93
C ARG A 75 10.88 5.03 -22.58
N GLN A 76 11.88 4.67 -21.78
CA GLN A 76 11.65 4.14 -20.43
C GLN A 76 10.98 5.16 -19.50
N LYS A 77 11.46 6.39 -19.47
CA LYS A 77 10.85 7.45 -18.66
C LYS A 77 9.39 7.69 -19.06
N ARG A 78 9.11 7.67 -20.35
CA ARG A 78 7.73 7.81 -20.85
C ARG A 78 6.87 6.62 -20.41
N LEU A 79 7.35 5.39 -20.56
CA LEU A 79 6.62 4.19 -20.11
C LEU A 79 6.28 4.26 -18.61
N GLU A 80 7.22 4.72 -17.78
CA GLU A 80 7.00 4.91 -16.36
C GLU A 80 5.96 6.01 -16.08
N ALA A 81 6.03 7.16 -16.78
CA ALA A 81 5.06 8.24 -16.65
C ALA A 81 3.65 7.80 -17.09
N ASP A 82 3.52 7.17 -18.26
CA ASP A 82 2.25 6.67 -18.77
C ASP A 82 1.62 5.62 -17.84
N SER A 83 2.46 4.79 -17.19
CA SER A 83 1.99 3.84 -16.17
C SER A 83 1.43 4.52 -14.92
N LEU A 84 2.02 5.65 -14.49
CA LEU A 84 1.50 6.47 -13.39
C LEU A 84 0.18 7.11 -13.76
N ASP A 85 0.12 7.75 -14.92
CA ASP A 85 -1.07 8.48 -15.38
C ASP A 85 -2.25 7.53 -15.63
N SER A 86 -2.00 6.37 -16.25
CA SER A 86 -3.04 5.37 -16.46
C SER A 86 -3.55 4.76 -15.15
N ALA A 87 -2.70 4.65 -14.14
CA ALA A 87 -3.08 4.18 -12.83
C ALA A 87 -3.98 5.18 -12.09
N LEU A 88 -3.67 6.48 -12.18
CA LEU A 88 -4.49 7.56 -11.65
C LEU A 88 -5.83 7.66 -12.38
N TRP A 89 -5.82 7.58 -13.73
CA TRP A 89 -7.03 7.62 -14.54
C TRP A 89 -7.97 6.47 -14.16
N ARG A 90 -7.49 5.24 -14.06
CA ARG A 90 -8.27 4.09 -13.61
C ARG A 90 -8.89 4.30 -12.23
N TRP A 91 -8.11 4.82 -11.28
CA TRP A 91 -8.60 5.08 -9.93
C TRP A 91 -9.73 6.11 -9.94
N ARG A 92 -9.60 7.17 -10.75
CA ARG A 92 -10.65 8.19 -10.93
C ARG A 92 -11.90 7.62 -11.58
N GLU A 93 -11.75 6.76 -12.58
CA GLU A 93 -12.86 6.11 -13.27
C GLU A 93 -13.61 5.15 -12.35
N ASP A 94 -12.89 4.27 -11.63
CA ASP A 94 -13.48 3.37 -10.64
C ASP A 94 -14.28 4.17 -9.57
N ASN A 95 -13.75 5.30 -9.12
CA ASN A 95 -14.44 6.17 -8.18
C ASN A 95 -15.69 6.81 -8.79
N THR A 96 -15.64 7.23 -10.04
CA THR A 96 -16.78 7.81 -10.76
C THR A 96 -17.88 6.76 -10.95
N GLU A 97 -17.55 5.53 -11.28
CA GLU A 97 -18.54 4.43 -11.40
C GLU A 97 -19.18 4.11 -10.04
N ARG A 98 -18.39 4.08 -8.97
CA ARG A 98 -18.90 3.90 -7.61
C ARG A 98 -19.85 5.03 -7.21
N GLN A 99 -19.54 6.29 -7.58
CA GLN A 99 -20.44 7.43 -7.37
C GLN A 99 -21.76 7.27 -8.13
N LYS A 100 -21.72 6.87 -9.41
CA LYS A 100 -22.92 6.61 -10.22
C LYS A 100 -23.75 5.47 -9.65
N SER A 101 -23.13 4.48 -9.02
CA SER A 101 -23.82 3.37 -8.33
C SER A 101 -24.40 3.75 -6.96
N GLY A 102 -24.40 5.04 -6.59
CA GLY A 102 -24.91 5.52 -5.32
C GLY A 102 -23.96 5.29 -4.14
N LEU A 103 -22.77 4.79 -4.38
CA LEU A 103 -21.68 4.72 -3.41
C LEU A 103 -21.00 6.09 -3.42
N ASN A 104 -21.17 6.86 -2.36
CA ASN A 104 -20.49 8.15 -2.18
C ASN A 104 -18.99 7.93 -2.07
N VAL A 105 -18.29 7.94 -3.18
CA VAL A 105 -16.84 7.95 -3.27
C VAL A 105 -16.39 9.35 -3.64
N GLY A 106 -16.46 10.24 -2.71
CA GLY A 106 -15.90 11.58 -2.83
C GLY A 106 -15.48 11.99 -1.43
N SER A 107 -14.33 12.57 -1.30
CA SER A 107 -13.90 13.20 -0.06
C SER A 107 -14.89 14.32 0.30
N ASP A 108 -16.02 13.98 0.91
CA ASP A 108 -16.86 14.95 1.55
C ASP A 108 -16.14 15.37 2.84
N GLU A 109 -15.13 16.24 2.66
CA GLU A 109 -14.31 16.75 3.78
C GLU A 109 -15.18 17.26 4.93
N LYS A 110 -16.34 17.83 4.62
CA LYS A 110 -17.27 18.31 5.63
C LYS A 110 -17.91 17.16 6.43
N LYS A 111 -18.28 16.06 5.76
CA LYS A 111 -18.83 14.88 6.44
C LYS A 111 -17.76 14.17 7.25
N LEU A 112 -16.57 13.99 6.66
CA LEU A 112 -15.45 13.38 7.35
C LEU A 112 -15.07 14.18 8.59
N ASN A 113 -14.91 15.50 8.46
CA ASN A 113 -14.57 16.37 9.58
C ASN A 113 -15.63 16.31 10.69
N LYS A 114 -16.92 16.24 10.34
CA LYS A 114 -18.00 16.08 11.33
C LYS A 114 -17.91 14.74 12.06
N ILE A 115 -17.66 13.64 11.35
CA ILE A 115 -17.52 12.30 11.92
C ILE A 115 -16.27 12.23 12.81
N MET A 116 -15.13 12.71 12.33
CA MET A 116 -13.89 12.73 13.09
C MET A 116 -13.98 13.63 14.33
N SER A 117 -14.66 14.77 14.25
CA SER A 117 -14.92 15.64 15.40
C SER A 117 -15.78 14.95 16.45
N GLN A 118 -16.80 14.20 16.04
CA GLN A 118 -17.61 13.41 16.96
C GLN A 118 -16.78 12.32 17.64
N TRP A 119 -16.02 11.54 16.86
CA TRP A 119 -15.12 10.51 17.39
C TRP A 119 -14.09 11.07 18.36
N HIS A 120 -13.54 12.25 18.05
CA HIS A 120 -12.61 12.96 18.94
C HIS A 120 -13.28 13.26 20.29
N THR A 121 -14.46 13.87 20.28
CA THR A 121 -15.20 14.22 21.49
C THR A 121 -15.52 13.00 22.34
N ASP A 122 -16.01 11.93 21.70
CA ASP A 122 -16.35 10.68 22.38
C ASP A 122 -15.10 9.99 22.95
N LEU A 123 -14.00 10.01 22.18
CA LEU A 123 -12.72 9.45 22.61
C LEU A 123 -12.11 10.24 23.78
N VAL A 124 -12.17 11.58 23.75
CA VAL A 124 -11.76 12.43 24.89
C VAL A 124 -12.52 12.06 26.16
N THR A 125 -13.82 11.89 26.05
CA THR A 125 -14.68 11.50 27.19
C THR A 125 -14.27 10.13 27.72
N ARG A 126 -14.02 9.18 26.84
CA ARG A 126 -13.58 7.83 27.21
C ARG A 126 -12.19 7.81 27.85
N ILE A 127 -11.26 8.61 27.33
CA ILE A 127 -9.91 8.76 27.89
C ILE A 127 -9.96 9.40 29.28
N LYS A 128 -10.76 10.46 29.48
CA LYS A 128 -10.94 11.10 30.79
C LYS A 128 -11.40 10.08 31.84
N ARG A 129 -12.41 9.27 31.52
CA ARG A 129 -12.85 8.19 32.38
C ARG A 129 -11.78 7.20 32.75
N GLU A 130 -10.95 6.80 31.75
CA GLU A 130 -9.83 5.88 31.98
C GLU A 130 -8.75 6.50 32.87
N LEU A 131 -8.45 7.79 32.68
CA LEU A 131 -7.48 8.50 33.53
C LEU A 131 -7.95 8.63 34.99
N GLU A 132 -9.25 8.74 35.24
CA GLU A 132 -9.82 8.69 36.62
C GLU A 132 -9.57 7.30 37.21
N LEU A 133 -9.88 6.22 36.48
CA LEU A 133 -9.62 4.85 36.93
C LEU A 133 -8.13 4.58 37.16
N VAL A 134 -7.25 5.18 36.33
CA VAL A 134 -5.81 5.13 36.55
C VAL A 134 -5.41 5.79 37.86
N LYS A 135 -5.94 6.99 38.14
CA LYS A 135 -5.66 7.71 39.40
C LYS A 135 -6.13 6.91 40.61
N GLU A 136 -7.35 6.38 40.58
CA GLU A 136 -7.90 5.53 41.63
C GLU A 136 -7.05 4.27 41.84
N THR A 137 -6.61 3.63 40.73
CA THR A 137 -5.77 2.42 40.78
C THR A 137 -4.40 2.72 41.40
N LEU A 138 -3.79 3.85 41.06
CA LEU A 138 -2.46 4.25 41.59
C LEU A 138 -2.53 4.70 43.06
N ALA A 139 -3.67 5.21 43.50
CA ALA A 139 -3.88 5.62 44.90
C ALA A 139 -4.31 4.46 45.81
N GLY A 140 -4.82 3.36 45.25
CA GLY A 140 -5.34 2.21 45.96
C GLY A 140 -4.39 1.02 46.06
N ARG A 141 -4.88 -0.07 46.68
CA ARG A 141 -4.17 -1.35 46.72
C ARG A 141 -4.47 -2.14 45.43
N ILE A 142 -3.43 -2.59 44.72
CA ILE A 142 -3.57 -3.39 43.50
C ILE A 142 -4.00 -4.82 43.87
N ILE A 143 -5.23 -5.20 43.48
CA ILE A 143 -5.83 -6.50 43.82
C ILE A 143 -6.06 -7.34 42.57
N SER A 144 -6.38 -6.70 41.41
CA SER A 144 -6.71 -7.41 40.18
C SER A 144 -5.64 -7.31 39.10
N THR A 145 -5.64 -8.29 38.17
CA THR A 145 -4.77 -8.27 36.98
C THR A 145 -5.01 -7.03 36.11
N GLU A 146 -6.28 -6.60 36.00
CA GLU A 146 -6.67 -5.40 35.26
C GLU A 146 -6.07 -4.12 35.85
N GLN A 147 -6.09 -4.00 37.19
CA GLN A 147 -5.44 -2.89 37.89
C GLN A 147 -3.93 -2.88 37.67
N LYS A 148 -3.30 -4.06 37.69
CA LYS A 148 -1.86 -4.17 37.40
C LYS A 148 -1.54 -3.71 35.98
N GLU A 149 -2.34 -4.13 35.00
CA GLU A 149 -2.19 -3.69 33.62
C GLU A 149 -2.41 -2.19 33.46
N ARG A 150 -3.40 -1.63 34.19
CA ARG A 150 -3.68 -0.20 34.19
C ARG A 150 -2.53 0.63 34.75
N CYS A 151 -1.81 0.14 35.75
CA CYS A 151 -0.60 0.76 36.24
C CYS A 151 0.52 0.80 35.20
N GLU A 152 0.65 -0.26 34.37
CA GLU A 152 1.72 -0.34 33.38
C GLU A 152 1.57 0.71 32.25
N TYR A 153 0.33 1.03 31.81
CA TYR A 153 0.12 2.01 30.74
C TYR A 153 -0.33 3.39 31.25
N GLY A 154 -0.91 3.45 32.42
CA GLY A 154 -1.57 4.65 32.95
C GLY A 154 -0.62 5.83 33.14
N VAL A 155 0.62 5.57 33.58
CA VAL A 155 1.65 6.59 33.74
C VAL A 155 1.91 7.33 32.43
N PHE A 156 1.93 6.62 31.32
CA PHE A 156 2.17 7.20 30.00
C PHE A 156 0.98 8.02 29.50
N LEU A 157 -0.25 7.58 29.79
CA LEU A 157 -1.47 8.33 29.43
C LEU A 157 -1.59 9.64 30.21
N GLN A 158 -1.07 9.72 31.43
CA GLN A 158 -1.08 10.94 32.26
C GLN A 158 -0.11 12.02 31.76
N ALA A 159 0.83 11.67 30.88
CA ALA A 159 1.87 12.59 30.41
C ALA A 159 1.36 13.68 29.46
N LEU A 160 0.22 13.45 28.80
CA LEU A 160 -0.40 14.39 27.87
C LEU A 160 -1.86 14.66 28.20
N ASP A 161 -2.37 15.78 27.72
CA ASP A 161 -3.77 16.17 27.82
C ASP A 161 -4.67 15.21 27.03
N PRO A 162 -5.87 14.85 27.55
CA PRO A 162 -6.83 13.96 26.88
C PRO A 162 -7.19 14.35 25.45
N ASP A 163 -7.31 15.64 25.17
CA ASP A 163 -7.59 16.14 23.82
C ASP A 163 -6.44 15.83 22.84
N ARG A 164 -5.19 15.98 23.28
CA ARG A 164 -4.01 15.64 22.49
C ARG A 164 -3.89 14.13 22.29
N LEU A 165 -4.16 13.33 23.33
CA LEU A 165 -4.17 11.87 23.23
C LEU A 165 -5.20 11.38 22.19
N ALA A 166 -6.39 11.92 22.23
CA ALA A 166 -7.47 11.59 21.30
C ALA A 166 -7.11 12.00 19.86
N ALA A 167 -6.62 13.22 19.65
CA ALA A 167 -6.21 13.70 18.33
C ALA A 167 -5.08 12.87 17.73
N LEU A 168 -4.04 12.57 18.51
CA LEU A 168 -2.92 11.72 18.06
C LEU A 168 -3.37 10.31 17.70
N THR A 169 -4.21 9.71 18.56
CA THR A 169 -4.72 8.36 18.30
C THR A 169 -5.53 8.33 17.00
N LEU A 170 -6.46 9.26 16.83
CA LEU A 170 -7.33 9.33 15.67
C LEU A 170 -6.53 9.56 14.39
N LEU A 171 -5.63 10.55 14.37
CA LEU A 171 -4.80 10.87 13.21
C LEU A 171 -3.83 9.73 12.84
N SER A 172 -3.23 9.08 13.84
CA SER A 172 -2.31 7.97 13.60
C SER A 172 -3.03 6.76 13.00
N VAL A 173 -4.20 6.40 13.52
CA VAL A 173 -5.02 5.30 13.00
C VAL A 173 -5.48 5.60 11.58
N MET A 174 -6.04 6.78 11.33
CA MET A 174 -6.48 7.17 9.98
C MET A 174 -5.33 7.22 8.98
N SER A 175 -4.14 7.68 9.42
CA SER A 175 -2.92 7.66 8.60
C SER A 175 -2.46 6.24 8.24
N CYS A 176 -2.61 5.26 9.15
CA CYS A 176 -2.29 3.86 8.86
C CYS A 176 -3.19 3.31 7.75
N PHE A 177 -4.50 3.52 7.83
CA PHE A 177 -5.46 3.10 6.82
C PHE A 177 -5.21 3.80 5.47
N SER A 178 -4.94 5.09 5.48
CA SER A 178 -4.63 5.85 4.26
C SER A 178 -3.38 5.34 3.53
N ARG A 179 -2.36 4.88 4.26
CA ARG A 179 -1.10 4.39 3.67
C ARG A 179 -1.15 2.96 3.15
N GLN A 180 -1.93 2.08 3.75
CA GLN A 180 -1.93 0.65 3.44
C GLN A 180 -3.14 0.19 2.61
N GLY A 181 -4.03 1.12 2.26
CA GLY A 181 -5.31 0.85 1.61
C GLY A 181 -6.40 0.58 2.64
N MET A 182 -7.55 1.22 2.42
CA MET A 182 -8.64 1.23 3.41
C MET A 182 -9.45 -0.06 3.42
N ASP A 183 -9.45 -0.78 2.33
CA ASP A 183 -10.20 -2.03 2.10
C ASP A 183 -9.51 -3.25 2.70
N LYS A 184 -8.22 -3.13 3.06
CA LYS A 184 -7.44 -4.23 3.64
C LYS A 184 -7.41 -4.12 5.14
N GLY A 185 -7.69 -5.22 5.82
CA GLY A 185 -7.53 -5.29 7.27
C GLY A 185 -6.08 -5.05 7.69
N LEU A 186 -5.90 -4.20 8.68
CA LEU A 186 -4.58 -3.89 9.22
C LEU A 186 -4.31 -4.67 10.50
N LYS A 187 -3.08 -5.17 10.65
CA LYS A 187 -2.68 -5.91 11.83
C LYS A 187 -2.74 -5.00 13.07
N LEU A 188 -3.54 -5.41 14.07
CA LEU A 188 -3.77 -4.61 15.29
C LEU A 188 -2.48 -4.22 16.00
N SER A 189 -1.54 -5.16 16.16
CA SER A 189 -0.25 -4.90 16.81
C SER A 189 0.62 -3.89 16.06
N ALA A 190 0.52 -3.82 14.73
CA ALA A 190 1.25 -2.84 13.93
C ALA A 190 0.69 -1.42 14.13
N ILE A 191 -0.65 -1.28 14.10
CA ILE A 191 -1.29 0.02 14.38
C ILE A 191 -0.97 0.46 15.81
N ALA A 192 -1.12 -0.42 16.80
CA ALA A 192 -0.82 -0.13 18.19
C ALA A 192 0.63 0.34 18.39
N SER A 193 1.58 -0.29 17.73
CA SER A 193 2.99 0.14 17.77
C SER A 193 3.19 1.55 17.19
N ILE A 194 2.51 1.87 16.09
CA ILE A 194 2.61 3.21 15.48
C ILE A 194 1.99 4.26 16.38
N VAL A 195 0.79 4.02 16.92
CA VAL A 195 0.11 4.94 17.84
C VAL A 195 0.97 5.19 19.08
N GLY A 196 1.50 4.13 19.70
CA GLY A 196 2.35 4.26 20.89
C GLY A 196 3.67 5.00 20.61
N LYS A 197 4.24 4.83 19.43
CA LYS A 197 5.44 5.55 19.01
C LYS A 197 5.17 7.04 18.77
N GLU A 198 4.10 7.36 18.07
CA GLU A 198 3.69 8.78 17.84
C GLU A 198 3.40 9.48 19.17
N LEU A 199 2.78 8.75 20.12
CA LEU A 199 2.57 9.25 21.46
C LEU A 199 3.89 9.51 22.21
N GLN A 200 4.82 8.57 22.16
CA GLN A 200 6.16 8.75 22.76
C GLN A 200 6.86 9.98 22.15
N ASP A 201 6.86 10.13 20.82
CA ASP A 201 7.47 11.26 20.12
C ASP A 201 6.84 12.59 20.57
N GLU A 202 5.54 12.61 20.83
CA GLU A 202 4.83 13.80 21.31
C GLU A 202 5.16 14.13 22.77
N ILE A 203 5.27 13.12 23.64
CA ILE A 203 5.67 13.30 25.04
C ILE A 203 7.11 13.84 25.10
N ILE A 204 8.02 13.30 24.29
CA ILE A 204 9.39 13.80 24.19
C ILE A 204 9.38 15.27 23.75
N ALA A 205 8.61 15.62 22.73
CA ALA A 205 8.47 16.98 22.24
C ALA A 205 7.93 17.95 23.32
N ASP A 206 6.89 17.53 24.02
CA ASP A 206 6.29 18.34 25.09
C ASP A 206 7.24 18.53 26.28
N THR A 207 7.93 17.47 26.68
CA THR A 207 8.92 17.50 27.76
C THR A 207 10.09 18.43 27.39
N TYR A 208 10.58 18.34 26.17
CA TYR A 208 11.65 19.21 25.69
C TYR A 208 11.23 20.68 25.62
N LEU A 209 10.03 20.96 25.14
CA LEU A 209 9.49 22.31 25.13
C LEU A 209 9.31 22.89 26.55
N LYS A 210 8.87 22.05 27.51
CA LYS A 210 8.73 22.47 28.91
C LYS A 210 10.07 22.77 29.58
N LYS A 211 11.08 21.93 29.34
CA LYS A 211 12.47 22.14 29.86
C LYS A 211 13.10 23.41 29.29
N ASN A 212 12.75 23.83 28.06
CA ASN A 212 13.36 24.94 27.35
C ASN A 212 12.47 26.20 27.29
N LYS A 213 11.48 26.36 28.17
CA LYS A 213 10.59 27.54 28.21
C LYS A 213 11.31 28.86 28.49
N SER A 214 12.48 28.82 29.16
CA SER A 214 13.30 29.97 29.50
C SER A 214 14.33 30.38 28.41
N VAL A 215 14.28 29.72 27.24
CA VAL A 215 15.22 29.99 26.13
C VAL A 215 14.73 31.16 25.28
N ASP A 216 15.69 31.88 24.69
CA ASP A 216 15.47 32.98 23.75
C ASP A 216 14.32 32.70 22.76
N PRO A 217 13.38 33.64 22.53
CA PRO A 217 12.26 33.49 21.62
C PRO A 217 12.61 33.03 20.20
N SER A 218 13.75 33.46 19.67
CA SER A 218 14.24 33.03 18.34
C SER A 218 14.59 31.53 18.31
N ARG A 219 15.27 31.05 19.33
CA ARG A 219 15.60 29.61 19.49
C ARG A 219 14.35 28.78 19.74
N LEU A 220 13.38 29.29 20.51
CA LEU A 220 12.13 28.61 20.76
C LEU A 220 11.31 28.49 19.45
N LYS A 221 11.33 29.52 18.58
CA LYS A 221 10.67 29.48 17.26
C LYS A 221 11.32 28.40 16.37
N ALA A 222 12.64 28.40 16.23
CA ALA A 222 13.38 27.41 15.45
C ALA A 222 13.14 25.97 15.97
N LEU A 223 13.02 25.81 17.28
CA LEU A 223 12.68 24.54 17.90
C LEU A 223 11.27 24.08 17.54
N LYS A 224 10.27 24.95 17.65
CA LYS A 224 8.88 24.66 17.26
C LYS A 224 8.79 24.28 15.77
N GLU A 225 9.52 24.95 14.90
CA GLU A 225 9.62 24.61 13.48
C GLU A 225 10.26 23.23 13.27
N THR A 226 11.30 22.90 14.00
CA THR A 226 11.92 21.55 13.95
C THR A 226 10.94 20.47 14.39
N LEU A 227 10.16 20.71 15.44
CA LEU A 227 9.15 19.78 15.94
C LEU A 227 7.96 19.66 14.98
N ALA A 228 7.51 20.76 14.37
CA ALA A 228 6.45 20.74 13.36
C ALA A 228 6.85 19.94 12.12
N ASN A 229 8.10 20.08 11.69
CA ASN A 229 8.62 19.42 10.48
C ASN A 229 9.27 18.05 10.76
N ARG A 230 9.11 17.49 11.98
CA ARG A 230 9.73 16.20 12.37
C ARG A 230 9.33 15.00 11.48
N LYS A 231 8.27 15.12 10.72
CA LYS A 231 7.81 14.08 9.78
C LYS A 231 8.46 14.20 8.39
N ASP A 232 9.06 15.33 8.05
CA ASP A 232 9.77 15.54 6.80
C ASP A 232 11.17 14.92 6.81
N LYS A 233 11.76 14.73 5.62
CA LYS A 233 13.07 14.07 5.50
C LYS A 233 14.18 14.78 6.29
N GLN A 234 14.28 16.10 6.20
CA GLN A 234 15.24 16.89 6.96
C GLN A 234 14.83 17.06 8.42
N GLY A 235 13.56 17.28 8.70
CA GLY A 235 13.01 17.37 10.05
C GLY A 235 13.21 16.09 10.85
N ARG A 236 13.09 14.90 10.21
CA ARG A 236 13.38 13.61 10.84
C ARG A 236 14.83 13.44 11.30
N LEU A 237 15.79 13.96 10.53
CA LEU A 237 17.20 13.91 10.94
C LEU A 237 17.46 14.79 12.16
N ARG A 238 16.95 16.03 12.16
CA ARG A 238 17.04 16.96 13.29
C ARG A 238 16.33 16.42 14.52
N TRP A 239 15.14 15.84 14.33
CA TRP A 239 14.36 15.18 15.38
C TRP A 239 15.13 14.03 16.03
N ARG A 240 15.75 13.16 15.24
CA ARG A 240 16.59 12.08 15.78
C ARG A 240 17.75 12.57 16.61
N SER A 241 18.48 13.55 16.10
CA SER A 241 19.59 14.15 16.84
C SER A 241 19.12 14.78 18.15
N LEU A 242 17.92 15.36 18.17
CA LEU A 242 17.31 15.89 19.40
C LEU A 242 16.97 14.77 20.37
N VAL A 243 16.31 13.70 19.91
CA VAL A 243 15.94 12.54 20.73
C VAL A 243 17.18 11.82 21.29
N GLU A 244 18.23 11.67 20.48
CA GLU A 244 19.50 11.09 20.91
C GLU A 244 20.16 11.92 22.04
N LYS A 245 20.14 13.25 21.95
CA LYS A 245 20.63 14.13 23.02
C LYS A 245 19.80 14.01 24.29
N MET A 246 18.48 14.03 24.17
CA MET A 246 17.59 13.91 25.32
C MET A 246 17.70 12.56 26.01
N ASN A 247 17.88 11.49 25.23
CA ASN A 247 18.06 10.15 25.77
C ASN A 247 19.39 9.99 26.49
N ALA A 248 20.43 10.71 26.07
CA ALA A 248 21.71 10.76 26.79
C ALA A 248 21.59 11.48 28.14
N GLU A 249 20.61 12.40 28.28
CA GLU A 249 20.33 13.12 29.54
C GLU A 249 19.38 12.33 30.47
N ASP A 250 18.48 11.51 29.90
CA ASP A 250 17.42 10.80 30.64
C ASP A 250 16.97 9.54 29.88
N GLU A 251 17.52 8.38 30.24
CA GLU A 251 17.20 7.09 29.61
C GLU A 251 15.73 6.66 29.76
N SER A 252 14.98 7.28 30.68
CA SER A 252 13.56 6.94 30.92
C SER A 252 12.62 7.46 29.83
N ILE A 253 13.08 8.32 28.94
CA ILE A 253 12.28 8.98 27.90
C ILE A 253 11.91 8.01 26.78
N ILE A 254 12.76 7.03 26.47
CA ILE A 254 12.52 6.04 25.41
C ILE A 254 11.88 4.78 25.98
N TRP A 255 10.70 4.47 25.50
CA TRP A 255 9.97 3.25 25.89
C TRP A 255 10.38 2.06 25.03
N GLY A 256 10.41 0.90 25.65
CA GLY A 256 10.55 -0.34 24.90
C GLY A 256 9.34 -0.58 23.97
N SER A 257 9.54 -1.30 22.89
CA SER A 257 8.49 -1.63 21.91
C SER A 257 7.25 -2.29 22.54
N ARG A 258 7.43 -3.06 23.61
CA ARG A 258 6.33 -3.66 24.37
C ARG A 258 5.41 -2.60 25.00
N SER A 259 5.99 -1.56 25.60
CA SER A 259 5.23 -0.45 26.21
C SER A 259 4.53 0.38 25.16
N GLN A 260 5.19 0.64 24.02
CA GLN A 260 4.56 1.33 22.88
C GLN A 260 3.34 0.57 22.37
N VAL A 261 3.45 -0.73 22.13
CA VAL A 261 2.34 -1.57 21.67
C VAL A 261 1.21 -1.61 22.70
N LYS A 262 1.54 -1.69 24.00
CA LYS A 262 0.54 -1.74 25.07
C LYS A 262 -0.25 -0.45 25.17
N VAL A 263 0.42 0.69 25.24
CA VAL A 263 -0.20 2.02 25.32
C VAL A 263 -1.03 2.31 24.06
N GLY A 264 -0.45 2.09 22.88
CA GLY A 264 -1.17 2.26 21.62
C GLY A 264 -2.35 1.31 21.46
N GLY A 265 -2.24 0.08 21.98
CA GLY A 265 -3.34 -0.90 21.98
C GLY A 265 -4.52 -0.46 22.84
N VAL A 266 -4.25 0.10 24.01
CA VAL A 266 -5.29 0.63 24.90
C VAL A 266 -6.01 1.81 24.25
N LEU A 267 -5.29 2.78 23.70
CA LEU A 267 -5.89 3.92 22.98
C LEU A 267 -6.68 3.47 21.75
N MET A 268 -6.17 2.51 21.01
CA MET A 268 -6.86 1.92 19.84
C MET A 268 -8.14 1.20 20.27
N SER A 269 -8.12 0.45 21.38
CA SER A 269 -9.29 -0.23 21.93
C SER A 269 -10.39 0.77 22.29
N MET A 270 -10.03 1.88 22.93
CA MET A 270 -10.97 2.96 23.26
C MET A 270 -11.56 3.60 22.00
N LEU A 271 -10.75 3.82 20.95
CA LEU A 271 -11.26 4.36 19.69
C LEU A 271 -12.25 3.40 19.02
N VAL A 272 -11.93 2.10 18.96
CA VAL A 272 -12.83 1.08 18.38
C VAL A 272 -14.17 1.01 19.15
N GLU A 273 -14.16 1.18 20.47
CA GLU A 273 -15.34 1.20 21.31
C GLU A 273 -16.26 2.38 20.98
N VAL A 274 -15.71 3.60 20.83
CA VAL A 274 -16.51 4.82 20.69
C VAL A 274 -16.82 5.21 19.25
N ALA A 275 -15.97 4.87 18.29
CA ALA A 275 -16.13 5.29 16.90
C ALA A 275 -17.31 4.60 16.23
N LYS A 276 -18.27 5.38 15.72
CA LYS A 276 -19.48 4.91 15.04
C LYS A 276 -19.54 5.46 13.61
N ALA A 277 -20.04 4.63 12.71
CA ALA A 277 -20.33 4.97 11.33
C ALA A 277 -21.83 5.19 11.13
N PRO A 278 -22.29 6.30 10.53
CA PRO A 278 -23.70 6.50 10.20
C PRO A 278 -24.07 5.66 8.98
N VAL A 279 -24.95 4.71 9.12
CA VAL A 279 -25.46 3.83 8.07
C VAL A 279 -26.95 4.04 7.87
N TRP A 280 -27.32 4.44 6.64
CA TRP A 280 -28.72 4.50 6.26
C TRP A 280 -29.19 3.12 5.80
N THR A 281 -30.17 2.58 6.48
CA THR A 281 -30.87 1.35 6.10
C THR A 281 -32.26 1.69 5.62
N GLU A 282 -32.66 1.11 4.48
CA GLU A 282 -34.00 1.26 3.93
C GLU A 282 -34.77 -0.03 4.22
N ASP A 283 -35.91 0.09 4.87
CA ASP A 283 -36.81 -1.02 5.09
C ASP A 283 -37.37 -1.51 3.74
N PRO A 284 -37.18 -2.79 3.39
CA PRO A 284 -37.58 -3.33 2.08
C PRO A 284 -39.10 -3.26 1.85
N VAL A 285 -39.91 -3.24 2.90
CA VAL A 285 -41.38 -3.21 2.82
C VAL A 285 -41.92 -1.79 2.85
N THR A 286 -41.52 -0.99 3.85
CA THR A 286 -42.05 0.35 4.06
C THR A 286 -41.33 1.45 3.30
N LYS A 287 -40.19 1.15 2.65
CA LYS A 287 -39.30 2.13 2.00
C LYS A 287 -38.82 3.26 2.92
N LYS A 288 -39.02 3.13 4.23
CA LYS A 288 -38.62 4.13 5.21
C LYS A 288 -37.12 4.02 5.46
N ARG A 289 -36.41 5.15 5.32
CA ARG A 289 -34.97 5.22 5.63
C ARG A 289 -34.78 5.55 7.10
N THR A 290 -34.02 4.69 7.78
CA THR A 290 -33.62 4.89 9.18
C THR A 290 -32.09 5.01 9.26
N LEU A 291 -31.62 5.93 10.13
CA LEU A 291 -30.21 6.12 10.39
C LEU A 291 -29.78 5.22 11.56
N ASN A 292 -28.93 4.26 11.31
CA ASN A 292 -28.34 3.38 12.32
C ASN A 292 -26.87 3.69 12.52
N MET A 293 -26.43 3.76 13.77
CA MET A 293 -25.03 3.95 14.13
C MET A 293 -24.37 2.57 14.31
N GLN A 294 -23.49 2.18 13.39
CA GLN A 294 -22.74 0.93 13.44
C GLN A 294 -21.29 1.17 13.90
N PRO A 295 -20.56 0.16 14.41
CA PRO A 295 -19.13 0.31 14.68
C PRO A 295 -18.37 0.79 13.44
N ALA A 296 -17.49 1.78 13.61
CA ALA A 296 -16.67 2.30 12.50
C ALA A 296 -15.49 1.40 12.19
N PHE A 297 -15.13 0.51 13.10
CA PHE A 297 -14.04 -0.45 12.97
C PHE A 297 -14.51 -1.83 13.42
N ASP A 298 -14.22 -2.84 12.59
CA ASP A 298 -14.49 -4.24 12.88
C ASP A 298 -13.20 -4.98 13.20
N HIS A 299 -13.24 -5.86 14.20
CA HIS A 299 -12.11 -6.66 14.62
C HIS A 299 -12.27 -8.11 14.13
N SER A 300 -11.31 -8.59 13.36
CA SER A 300 -11.25 -9.98 12.89
C SER A 300 -9.97 -10.68 13.32
N TYR A 301 -9.96 -11.99 13.27
CA TYR A 301 -8.78 -12.80 13.54
C TYR A 301 -8.40 -13.61 12.32
N GLN A 302 -7.10 -13.55 11.99
CA GLN A 302 -6.50 -14.42 10.97
C GLN A 302 -5.54 -15.40 11.65
N ILE A 303 -5.51 -16.63 11.17
CA ILE A 303 -4.62 -17.66 11.69
C ILE A 303 -3.56 -17.93 10.61
N HIS A 304 -2.31 -17.62 10.94
CA HIS A 304 -1.15 -17.93 10.11
C HIS A 304 -0.20 -18.85 10.87
N PHE A 305 0.12 -20.00 10.30
CA PHE A 305 1.01 -21.00 10.94
C PHE A 305 0.64 -21.32 12.41
N GLY A 306 -0.64 -21.49 12.67
CA GLY A 306 -1.16 -21.80 14.02
C GLY A 306 -1.16 -20.61 15.00
N LYS A 307 -0.67 -19.44 14.60
CA LYS A 307 -0.69 -18.23 15.44
C LYS A 307 -1.86 -17.33 15.06
N ARG A 308 -2.66 -16.95 16.06
CA ARG A 308 -3.79 -16.03 15.93
C ARG A 308 -3.29 -14.58 15.86
N SER A 309 -3.68 -13.86 14.83
CA SER A 309 -3.35 -12.44 14.62
C SER A 309 -4.64 -11.62 14.50
N GLY A 310 -4.79 -10.60 15.33
CA GLY A 310 -5.91 -9.64 15.25
C GLY A 310 -5.72 -8.63 14.12
N HIS A 311 -6.78 -8.38 13.38
CA HIS A 311 -6.83 -7.38 12.30
C HIS A 311 -8.03 -6.46 12.52
N ILE A 312 -7.84 -5.18 12.24
CA ILE A 312 -8.88 -4.16 12.27
C ILE A 312 -9.22 -3.78 10.84
N HIS A 313 -10.52 -3.76 10.55
CA HIS A 313 -11.08 -3.31 9.27
C HIS A 313 -11.87 -2.02 9.50
N MET A 314 -11.78 -1.11 8.57
CA MET A 314 -12.61 0.09 8.59
C MET A 314 -13.96 -0.22 7.93
N HIS A 315 -15.05 0.28 8.50
CA HIS A 315 -16.38 0.11 7.93
C HIS A 315 -16.46 0.72 6.52
N SER A 316 -17.06 0.00 5.57
CA SER A 316 -17.10 0.40 4.14
C SER A 316 -17.62 1.82 3.92
N LYS A 317 -18.62 2.26 4.71
CA LYS A 317 -19.14 3.63 4.63
C LYS A 317 -18.15 4.71 5.04
N ILE A 318 -17.23 4.40 5.96
CA ILE A 318 -16.14 5.32 6.31
C ILE A 318 -15.06 5.30 5.22
N VAL A 319 -14.75 4.12 4.69
CA VAL A 319 -13.85 3.98 3.53
C VAL A 319 -14.34 4.85 2.37
N ASP A 320 -15.63 4.78 2.05
CA ASP A 320 -16.25 5.57 0.98
C ASP A 320 -16.10 7.11 1.20
N ILE A 321 -16.12 7.57 2.46
CA ILE A 321 -15.98 8.99 2.80
C ILE A 321 -14.51 9.44 2.78
N VAL A 322 -13.60 8.57 3.18
CA VAL A 322 -12.18 8.88 3.39
C VAL A 322 -11.31 8.58 2.16
N ALA A 323 -11.84 7.80 1.18
CA ALA A 323 -11.09 7.42 -0.01
C ALA A 323 -10.55 8.65 -0.75
N LYS A 324 -9.29 8.98 -0.46
CA LYS A 324 -8.52 9.98 -1.18
C LYS A 324 -7.76 9.33 -2.33
N GLU A 325 -7.48 10.12 -3.35
CA GLU A 325 -6.59 9.73 -4.44
C GLU A 325 -5.26 9.23 -3.86
N PRO A 326 -4.92 7.93 -4.03
CA PRO A 326 -3.67 7.42 -3.50
C PRO A 326 -2.48 8.02 -4.25
N PRO A 327 -1.29 8.09 -3.65
CA PRO A 327 -0.09 8.49 -4.37
C PRO A 327 0.08 7.64 -5.63
N ALA A 328 0.39 8.28 -6.76
CA ALA A 328 0.52 7.62 -8.05
C ALA A 328 1.53 6.46 -8.02
N GLU A 329 2.61 6.60 -7.24
CA GLU A 329 3.63 5.56 -7.07
C GLU A 329 3.10 4.27 -6.44
N VAL A 330 2.04 4.36 -5.61
CA VAL A 330 1.40 3.18 -5.00
C VAL A 330 0.55 2.43 -6.02
N LEU A 331 0.00 3.14 -6.97
CA LEU A 331 -0.84 2.58 -8.03
C LEU A 331 -0.02 2.11 -9.24
N ALA A 332 1.18 2.65 -9.43
CA ALA A 332 2.01 2.37 -10.59
C ALA A 332 2.32 0.88 -10.73
N ARG A 333 2.28 0.40 -11.96
CA ARG A 333 2.69 -0.96 -12.28
C ARG A 333 4.17 -1.00 -12.61
N HIS A 334 4.88 -1.86 -11.93
CA HIS A 334 6.28 -2.13 -12.23
C HIS A 334 6.36 -3.04 -13.45
N LEU A 335 6.59 -2.45 -14.62
CA LEU A 335 6.77 -3.16 -15.89
C LEU A 335 8.25 -3.49 -16.12
N PRO A 336 8.60 -4.43 -17.01
CA PRO A 336 9.97 -4.59 -17.49
C PRO A 336 10.51 -3.28 -18.08
N MET A 337 11.81 -3.08 -18.08
CA MET A 337 12.44 -1.86 -18.58
C MET A 337 13.03 -2.09 -19.98
N VAL A 338 12.98 -1.06 -20.85
CA VAL A 338 13.57 -1.08 -22.20
C VAL A 338 14.99 -0.50 -22.23
N CYS A 339 15.50 -0.08 -21.09
CA CYS A 339 16.89 0.31 -20.91
C CYS A 339 17.45 -0.29 -19.62
N LYS A 340 18.77 -0.31 -19.46
CA LYS A 340 19.38 -0.78 -18.22
C LYS A 340 18.86 0.02 -17.01
N PRO A 341 18.53 -0.67 -15.89
CA PRO A 341 18.15 -0.02 -14.65
C PRO A 341 19.19 0.97 -14.13
N LYS A 342 18.78 1.88 -13.29
CA LYS A 342 19.72 2.71 -12.50
C LYS A 342 20.45 1.80 -11.52
N PRO A 343 21.78 1.92 -11.38
CA PRO A 343 22.52 1.25 -10.33
C PRO A 343 22.00 1.61 -8.94
N TRP A 344 22.06 0.65 -8.04
CA TRP A 344 21.67 0.87 -6.64
C TRP A 344 22.73 1.68 -5.90
N THR A 345 22.42 2.93 -5.57
CA THR A 345 23.29 3.83 -4.81
C THR A 345 22.84 4.07 -3.39
N GLY A 346 21.63 3.67 -3.05
CA GLY A 346 21.05 3.87 -1.72
C GLY A 346 19.82 2.99 -1.47
N PRO A 347 19.18 3.11 -0.31
CA PRO A 347 18.06 2.25 0.08
C PRO A 347 16.80 2.41 -0.78
N ARG A 348 16.67 3.57 -1.45
CA ARG A 348 15.57 3.89 -2.38
C ARG A 348 16.05 4.51 -3.68
N SER A 349 17.34 4.41 -3.98
CA SER A 349 17.95 5.02 -5.16
C SER A 349 18.55 3.95 -6.04
N GLY A 350 17.82 3.54 -7.06
CA GLY A 350 18.17 2.49 -8.02
C GLY A 350 16.95 1.87 -8.67
N GLY A 351 17.16 0.98 -9.62
CA GLY A 351 16.10 0.31 -10.37
C GLY A 351 15.48 1.24 -11.43
N TYR A 352 14.25 1.66 -11.26
CA TYR A 352 13.52 2.48 -12.23
C TYR A 352 14.07 3.90 -12.38
N LYS A 353 13.73 4.57 -13.49
CA LYS A 353 14.22 5.91 -13.82
C LYS A 353 13.43 7.02 -13.09
N ILE A 354 12.11 6.85 -12.91
CA ILE A 354 11.20 7.82 -12.29
C ILE A 354 10.75 7.34 -10.91
N TYR A 355 10.29 6.09 -10.78
CA TYR A 355 9.79 5.60 -9.49
C TYR A 355 10.91 5.41 -8.47
N GLU A 356 10.56 5.63 -7.20
CA GLU A 356 11.39 5.14 -6.09
C GLU A 356 11.09 3.65 -5.84
N SER A 357 12.14 2.84 -5.81
CA SER A 357 12.06 1.43 -5.45
C SER A 357 12.90 1.15 -4.20
N SER A 358 12.46 0.21 -3.38
CA SER A 358 13.22 -0.18 -2.18
C SER A 358 14.24 -1.25 -2.53
N LEU A 359 15.53 -1.01 -2.19
CA LEU A 359 16.62 -1.99 -2.33
C LEU A 359 16.30 -3.28 -1.56
N VAL A 360 15.77 -3.14 -0.36
CA VAL A 360 15.39 -4.25 0.51
C VAL A 360 13.90 -4.19 0.83
N ARG A 361 13.20 -5.30 0.62
CA ARG A 361 11.81 -5.47 1.00
C ARG A 361 11.71 -5.62 2.51
N THR A 362 11.11 -4.65 3.18
CA THR A 362 10.85 -4.69 4.60
C THR A 362 9.39 -5.04 4.88
N THR A 363 9.15 -5.71 6.01
CA THR A 363 7.78 -5.99 6.44
C THR A 363 7.12 -4.69 6.91
N PRO A 364 5.94 -4.32 6.39
CA PRO A 364 5.21 -3.16 6.88
C PRO A 364 4.96 -3.23 8.38
N GLY A 365 5.23 -2.13 9.11
CA GLY A 365 5.07 -2.07 10.56
C GLY A 365 6.22 -2.67 11.38
N GLU A 366 7.21 -3.30 10.75
CA GLU A 366 8.42 -3.75 11.42
C GLU A 366 9.40 -2.57 11.59
N LEU A 367 9.79 -2.27 12.84
CA LEU A 367 10.62 -1.10 13.15
C LEU A 367 12.11 -1.41 13.09
N LEU A 368 12.50 -2.65 13.41
CA LEU A 368 13.91 -3.04 13.50
C LEU A 368 14.54 -3.19 12.11
N GLN A 369 13.82 -3.72 11.13
CA GLN A 369 14.35 -3.95 9.78
C GLN A 369 14.86 -2.66 9.10
N PRO A 370 14.10 -1.54 9.07
CA PRO A 370 14.60 -0.29 8.51
C PRO A 370 15.80 0.29 9.27
N ALA A 371 15.83 0.15 10.60
CA ALA A 371 16.94 0.62 11.42
C ALA A 371 18.22 -0.18 11.14
N TYR A 372 18.08 -1.51 11.05
CA TYR A 372 19.18 -2.42 10.72
C TYR A 372 19.73 -2.15 9.31
N LEU A 373 18.85 -2.01 8.33
CA LEU A 373 19.23 -1.67 6.95
C LEU A 373 20.01 -0.35 6.90
N LYS A 374 19.55 0.66 7.66
CA LYS A 374 20.25 1.95 7.72
C LYS A 374 21.65 1.82 8.33
N ALA A 375 21.81 1.01 9.39
CA ALA A 375 23.11 0.77 10.02
C ALA A 375 24.09 0.10 9.04
N VAL A 376 23.65 -0.96 8.35
CA VAL A 376 24.48 -1.68 7.37
C VAL A 376 24.87 -0.79 6.17
N LEU A 377 23.96 0.05 5.68
CA LEU A 377 24.26 0.96 4.57
C LEU A 377 25.21 2.09 4.96
N LYS A 378 25.33 2.43 6.25
CA LYS A 378 26.24 3.48 6.71
C LYS A 378 27.72 3.11 6.48
N ASP A 379 28.03 1.82 6.63
CA ASP A 379 29.40 1.29 6.51
C ASP A 379 29.66 0.67 5.11
N ASP A 380 28.81 1.00 4.14
CA ASP A 380 28.83 0.42 2.77
C ASP A 380 28.76 -1.11 2.72
N GLY A 381 28.23 -1.72 3.78
CA GLY A 381 28.18 -3.18 3.98
C GLY A 381 27.41 -3.96 2.91
N LEU A 382 26.62 -3.27 2.06
CA LEU A 382 25.86 -3.89 0.95
C LEU A 382 26.47 -3.61 -0.44
N LYS A 383 27.72 -3.17 -0.54
CA LYS A 383 28.35 -2.78 -1.81
C LYS A 383 28.36 -3.93 -2.83
N GLU A 384 28.83 -5.11 -2.44
CA GLU A 384 28.89 -6.29 -3.30
C GLU A 384 27.48 -6.79 -3.67
N ILE A 385 26.55 -6.75 -2.73
CA ILE A 385 25.17 -7.15 -2.96
C ILE A 385 24.50 -6.20 -3.96
N ARG A 386 24.72 -4.90 -3.83
CA ARG A 386 24.22 -3.90 -4.80
C ARG A 386 24.79 -4.16 -6.19
N ALA A 387 26.10 -4.39 -6.29
CA ALA A 387 26.72 -4.74 -7.56
C ALA A 387 26.15 -6.03 -8.16
N GLY A 388 25.88 -7.06 -7.35
CA GLY A 388 25.22 -8.29 -7.81
C GLY A 388 23.78 -8.04 -8.31
N LEU A 389 22.99 -7.21 -7.62
CA LEU A 389 21.65 -6.84 -8.06
C LEU A 389 21.67 -6.00 -9.35
N ASP A 390 22.69 -5.15 -9.52
CA ASP A 390 22.89 -4.36 -10.74
C ASP A 390 23.26 -5.25 -11.93
N VAL A 391 24.06 -6.28 -11.74
CA VAL A 391 24.38 -7.28 -12.79
C VAL A 391 23.10 -8.04 -13.17
N LEU A 392 22.33 -8.53 -12.20
CA LEU A 392 21.05 -9.20 -12.47
C LEU A 392 20.08 -8.28 -13.23
N GLY A 393 19.96 -7.03 -12.78
CA GLY A 393 19.09 -6.03 -13.42
C GLY A 393 19.58 -5.62 -14.80
N GLY A 394 20.90 -5.57 -15.02
CA GLY A 394 21.54 -5.21 -16.29
C GLY A 394 21.56 -6.34 -17.34
N THR A 395 21.11 -7.55 -16.98
CA THR A 395 20.99 -8.68 -17.91
C THR A 395 19.79 -8.47 -18.83
N GLY A 396 20.05 -8.49 -20.15
CA GLY A 396 19.02 -8.31 -21.18
C GLY A 396 18.24 -9.60 -21.44
N TRP A 397 16.92 -9.50 -21.50
CA TRP A 397 15.99 -10.59 -21.76
C TRP A 397 15.24 -10.37 -23.06
N ARG A 398 14.85 -11.45 -23.71
CA ARG A 398 13.96 -11.44 -24.89
C ARG A 398 12.92 -12.53 -24.77
N ILE A 399 11.74 -12.28 -25.31
CA ILE A 399 10.68 -13.28 -25.36
C ILE A 399 10.98 -14.29 -26.45
N ASN A 400 10.86 -15.56 -26.11
CA ASN A 400 10.86 -16.63 -27.10
C ASN A 400 9.54 -16.59 -27.88
N GLN A 401 9.58 -16.09 -29.11
CA GLN A 401 8.37 -15.83 -29.89
C GLN A 401 7.63 -17.11 -30.27
N GLN A 402 8.33 -18.19 -30.59
CA GLN A 402 7.70 -19.46 -30.94
C GLN A 402 6.90 -20.03 -29.76
N VAL A 403 7.49 -20.02 -28.54
CA VAL A 403 6.80 -20.46 -27.32
C VAL A 403 5.62 -19.54 -27.02
N PHE A 404 5.81 -18.23 -27.20
CA PHE A 404 4.75 -17.25 -26.92
C PHE A 404 3.53 -17.42 -27.85
N GLU A 405 3.74 -17.72 -29.12
CA GLU A 405 2.66 -17.99 -30.10
C GLU A 405 1.86 -19.23 -29.70
N VAL A 406 2.53 -20.32 -29.35
CA VAL A 406 1.87 -21.53 -28.84
C VAL A 406 1.07 -21.24 -27.55
N MET A 407 1.60 -20.42 -26.65
CA MET A 407 0.90 -20.02 -25.44
C MET A 407 -0.35 -19.18 -25.73
N LEU A 408 -0.30 -18.27 -26.71
CA LEU A 408 -1.45 -17.49 -27.12
C LEU A 408 -2.54 -18.37 -27.75
N GLU A 409 -2.18 -19.34 -28.57
CA GLU A 409 -3.13 -20.30 -29.14
C GLU A 409 -3.81 -21.11 -28.03
N ALA A 410 -3.03 -21.70 -27.10
CA ALA A 410 -3.56 -22.44 -25.96
C ALA A 410 -4.45 -21.57 -25.06
N TRP A 411 -4.12 -20.29 -24.87
CA TRP A 411 -4.91 -19.33 -24.13
C TRP A 411 -6.27 -19.05 -24.78
N ASN A 412 -6.28 -18.83 -26.10
CA ASN A 412 -7.48 -18.54 -26.88
C ASN A 412 -8.42 -19.74 -26.94
N ASP A 413 -7.89 -20.96 -26.99
CA ASP A 413 -8.67 -22.21 -26.86
C ASP A 413 -9.45 -22.29 -25.54
N GLY A 414 -9.01 -21.57 -24.53
CA GLY A 414 -9.68 -21.53 -23.23
C GLY A 414 -9.58 -22.81 -22.40
N LYS A 415 -8.82 -23.81 -22.84
CA LYS A 415 -8.61 -25.08 -22.16
C LYS A 415 -7.49 -24.99 -21.13
N ALA A 416 -7.52 -25.92 -20.17
CA ALA A 416 -6.43 -26.11 -19.21
C ALA A 416 -5.26 -26.81 -19.92
N VAL A 417 -4.32 -26.05 -20.48
CA VAL A 417 -3.10 -26.58 -21.10
C VAL A 417 -1.91 -26.19 -20.22
N GLY A 418 -1.13 -27.15 -19.78
CA GLY A 418 -0.05 -26.92 -18.83
C GLY A 418 -0.58 -26.27 -17.55
N LYS A 419 -0.06 -25.07 -17.21
CA LYS A 419 -0.50 -24.28 -16.06
C LYS A 419 -1.43 -23.11 -16.42
N LEU A 420 -1.89 -23.01 -17.66
CA LEU A 420 -2.88 -22.02 -18.05
C LEU A 420 -4.23 -22.33 -17.42
N ALA A 421 -4.83 -21.36 -16.78
CA ALA A 421 -6.14 -21.51 -16.16
C ALA A 421 -7.23 -21.60 -17.23
N PRO A 422 -8.16 -22.58 -17.13
CA PRO A 422 -9.25 -22.72 -18.10
C PRO A 422 -10.18 -21.50 -18.05
N LEU A 423 -10.82 -21.20 -19.19
CA LEU A 423 -11.84 -20.17 -19.26
C LEU A 423 -13.07 -20.57 -18.44
N ASN A 424 -13.50 -21.81 -18.61
CA ASN A 424 -14.65 -22.40 -17.91
C ASN A 424 -14.15 -23.61 -17.12
N PRO A 425 -13.77 -23.46 -15.84
CA PRO A 425 -13.39 -24.60 -15.01
C PRO A 425 -14.60 -25.50 -14.76
N ASP A 426 -14.41 -26.81 -14.91
CA ASP A 426 -15.44 -27.80 -14.60
C ASP A 426 -15.57 -27.92 -13.06
N LEU A 427 -16.39 -27.06 -12.48
CA LEU A 427 -16.70 -27.04 -11.06
C LEU A 427 -18.19 -27.27 -10.86
N GLN A 428 -18.52 -28.49 -10.47
CA GLN A 428 -19.91 -28.86 -10.18
C GLN A 428 -20.32 -28.25 -8.84
N ALA A 429 -21.45 -27.55 -8.85
CA ALA A 429 -22.05 -27.08 -7.60
C ALA A 429 -22.60 -28.30 -6.83
N PRO A 430 -22.39 -28.39 -5.51
CA PRO A 430 -22.95 -29.49 -4.73
C PRO A 430 -24.48 -29.43 -4.74
N GLU A 431 -25.11 -30.56 -4.89
CA GLU A 431 -26.57 -30.70 -4.88
C GLU A 431 -27.15 -30.15 -3.59
N LYS A 432 -28.21 -29.36 -3.71
CA LYS A 432 -28.87 -28.72 -2.56
C LYS A 432 -29.63 -29.79 -1.79
N PRO A 433 -29.40 -29.94 -0.48
CA PRO A 433 -30.15 -30.91 0.34
C PRO A 433 -31.63 -30.52 0.48
N SER A 434 -32.48 -31.47 0.84
CA SER A 434 -33.89 -31.21 1.16
C SER A 434 -33.99 -30.10 2.25
N PRO A 435 -35.04 -29.27 2.21
CA PRO A 435 -35.27 -28.26 3.27
C PRO A 435 -35.37 -28.89 4.67
N ASP A 436 -35.83 -30.12 4.76
CA ASP A 436 -36.01 -30.86 6.02
C ASP A 436 -34.78 -31.69 6.42
N ALA A 437 -33.67 -31.53 5.69
CA ALA A 437 -32.44 -32.26 6.00
C ALA A 437 -31.84 -31.78 7.34
N ASP A 438 -31.21 -32.71 8.04
CA ASP A 438 -30.55 -32.46 9.32
C ASP A 438 -29.55 -31.29 9.21
N TYR A 439 -29.46 -30.52 10.28
CA TYR A 439 -28.54 -29.37 10.39
C TYR A 439 -27.08 -29.69 10.01
N ALA A 440 -26.61 -30.92 10.34
CA ALA A 440 -25.28 -31.37 9.97
C ALA A 440 -25.11 -31.48 8.45
N ILE A 441 -26.12 -31.94 7.72
CA ILE A 441 -26.12 -32.08 6.26
C ILE A 441 -26.16 -30.69 5.61
N GLN A 442 -27.00 -29.80 6.13
CA GLN A 442 -27.07 -28.39 5.63
C GLN A 442 -25.75 -27.67 5.85
N ARG A 443 -25.10 -27.85 7.00
CA ARG A 443 -23.81 -27.28 7.32
C ARG A 443 -22.70 -27.79 6.39
N GLU A 444 -22.67 -29.08 6.12
CA GLU A 444 -21.72 -29.73 5.22
C GLU A 444 -21.92 -29.24 3.77
N TRP A 445 -23.16 -29.16 3.31
CA TRP A 445 -23.49 -28.58 2.01
C TRP A 445 -23.00 -27.13 1.89
N ASN A 446 -23.28 -26.28 2.88
CA ASN A 446 -22.82 -24.88 2.90
C ASN A 446 -21.28 -24.78 2.86
N ARG A 447 -20.58 -25.74 3.52
CA ARG A 447 -19.12 -25.82 3.45
C ARG A 447 -18.65 -26.11 2.01
N LYS A 448 -19.23 -27.13 1.37
CA LYS A 448 -18.90 -27.53 -0.02
C LYS A 448 -19.21 -26.40 -1.02
N VAL A 449 -20.33 -25.69 -0.86
CA VAL A 449 -20.66 -24.52 -1.70
C VAL A 449 -19.58 -23.46 -1.59
N ARG A 450 -19.16 -23.10 -0.36
CA ARG A 450 -18.09 -22.12 -0.16
C ARG A 450 -16.75 -22.58 -0.75
N GLU A 451 -16.41 -23.85 -0.62
CA GLU A 451 -15.20 -24.42 -1.22
C GLU A 451 -15.23 -24.30 -2.75
N THR A 452 -16.37 -24.65 -3.38
CA THR A 452 -16.56 -24.53 -4.83
C THR A 452 -16.47 -23.08 -5.29
N GLU A 453 -17.10 -22.14 -4.59
CA GLU A 453 -17.02 -20.70 -4.91
C GLU A 453 -15.60 -20.14 -4.72
N ASN A 454 -14.90 -20.59 -3.68
CA ASN A 454 -13.50 -20.20 -3.47
C ASN A 454 -12.58 -20.73 -4.59
N LEU A 455 -12.81 -21.98 -5.06
CA LEU A 455 -12.08 -22.54 -6.20
C LEU A 455 -12.38 -21.75 -7.49
N ARG A 456 -13.65 -21.44 -7.75
CA ARG A 456 -14.06 -20.63 -8.91
C ARG A 456 -13.40 -19.25 -8.91
N SER A 457 -13.45 -18.56 -7.76
CA SER A 457 -12.79 -17.29 -7.56
C SER A 457 -11.26 -17.41 -7.72
N GLY A 458 -10.68 -18.49 -7.24
CA GLY A 458 -9.25 -18.79 -7.41
C GLY A 458 -8.85 -18.93 -8.88
N PHE A 459 -9.58 -19.74 -9.66
CA PHE A 459 -9.33 -19.88 -11.10
C PHE A 459 -9.49 -18.56 -11.85
N HIS A 460 -10.54 -17.80 -11.52
CA HIS A 460 -10.74 -16.48 -12.10
C HIS A 460 -9.55 -15.55 -11.81
N SER A 461 -9.08 -15.49 -10.57
CA SER A 461 -7.96 -14.65 -10.18
C SER A 461 -6.66 -15.05 -10.90
N VAL A 462 -6.39 -16.36 -11.05
CA VAL A 462 -5.23 -16.86 -11.78
C VAL A 462 -5.33 -16.48 -13.25
N ARG A 463 -6.50 -16.65 -13.87
CA ARG A 463 -6.72 -16.29 -15.27
C ARG A 463 -6.54 -14.78 -15.50
N CYS A 464 -7.03 -13.95 -14.60
CA CYS A 464 -6.79 -12.51 -14.64
C CYS A 464 -5.30 -12.18 -14.61
N PHE A 465 -4.57 -12.77 -13.69
CA PHE A 465 -3.12 -12.56 -13.58
C PHE A 465 -2.37 -13.00 -14.84
N GLN A 466 -2.72 -14.17 -15.39
CA GLN A 466 -2.13 -14.68 -16.63
C GLN A 466 -2.44 -13.78 -17.83
N ASN A 467 -3.63 -13.20 -17.89
CA ASN A 467 -3.95 -12.23 -18.92
C ASN A 467 -3.03 -10.99 -18.86
N PHE A 468 -2.75 -10.47 -17.66
CA PHE A 468 -1.77 -9.41 -17.49
C PHE A 468 -0.38 -9.83 -17.99
N GLN A 469 0.04 -11.06 -17.70
CA GLN A 469 1.34 -11.59 -18.15
C GLN A 469 1.43 -11.63 -19.69
N LEU A 470 0.39 -12.15 -20.35
CA LEU A 470 0.34 -12.26 -21.81
C LEU A 470 0.31 -10.87 -22.49
N GLU A 471 -0.43 -9.90 -21.95
CA GLU A 471 -0.45 -8.54 -22.49
C GLU A 471 0.91 -7.84 -22.34
N VAL A 472 1.59 -7.98 -21.22
CA VAL A 472 2.94 -7.47 -21.05
C VAL A 472 3.90 -8.15 -22.01
N ALA A 473 3.84 -9.48 -22.12
CA ALA A 473 4.67 -10.23 -23.04
C ALA A 473 4.47 -9.80 -24.49
N ARG A 474 3.20 -9.57 -24.90
CA ARG A 474 2.88 -9.10 -26.25
C ARG A 474 3.50 -7.73 -26.56
N ALA A 475 3.44 -6.80 -25.60
CA ALA A 475 4.02 -5.48 -25.78
C ALA A 475 5.54 -5.51 -25.87
N PHE A 476 6.19 -6.40 -25.12
CA PHE A 476 7.65 -6.52 -25.06
C PHE A 476 8.26 -7.55 -26.04
N ARG A 477 7.45 -8.20 -26.87
CA ARG A 477 7.90 -9.35 -27.69
C ARG A 477 9.06 -9.05 -28.65
N LYS A 478 9.16 -7.81 -29.16
CA LYS A 478 10.22 -7.36 -30.08
C LYS A 478 11.36 -6.62 -29.37
N GLU A 479 11.24 -6.42 -28.06
CA GLU A 479 12.19 -5.62 -27.29
C GLU A 479 13.23 -6.49 -26.59
N THR A 480 14.41 -5.93 -26.40
CA THR A 480 15.31 -6.38 -25.34
C THR A 480 14.94 -5.63 -24.08
N PHE A 481 14.55 -6.34 -23.03
CA PHE A 481 14.08 -5.74 -21.79
C PHE A 481 14.94 -6.17 -20.60
N TYR A 482 14.82 -5.41 -19.54
CA TYR A 482 15.62 -5.56 -18.33
C TYR A 482 14.70 -5.66 -17.12
N LEU A 483 15.11 -6.43 -16.13
CA LEU A 483 14.34 -6.69 -14.92
C LEU A 483 15.11 -6.17 -13.71
N PRO A 484 14.83 -4.96 -13.21
CA PRO A 484 15.47 -4.48 -12.00
C PRO A 484 15.15 -5.41 -10.83
N HIS A 485 16.15 -5.68 -10.00
CA HIS A 485 16.04 -6.58 -8.86
C HIS A 485 16.20 -5.84 -7.54
N ASN A 486 15.51 -6.33 -6.54
CA ASN A 486 15.71 -5.99 -5.14
C ASN A 486 15.90 -7.27 -4.32
N MET A 487 16.09 -7.16 -3.01
CA MET A 487 16.25 -8.31 -2.13
C MET A 487 15.23 -8.33 -0.99
N ASP A 488 14.95 -9.51 -0.43
CA ASP A 488 14.27 -9.59 0.85
C ASP A 488 15.28 -9.44 2.02
N PHE A 489 14.77 -9.33 3.24
CA PHE A 489 15.61 -9.19 4.43
C PHE A 489 16.43 -10.46 4.77
N ARG A 490 16.18 -11.56 4.06
CA ARG A 490 16.93 -12.83 4.15
C ARG A 490 18.01 -12.97 3.09
N GLY A 491 18.22 -11.93 2.25
CA GLY A 491 19.25 -11.91 1.21
C GLY A 491 18.85 -12.58 -0.11
N ARG A 492 17.56 -12.85 -0.35
CA ARG A 492 17.09 -13.41 -1.61
C ARG A 492 16.79 -12.30 -2.60
N ALA A 493 17.31 -12.39 -3.82
CA ALA A 493 17.02 -11.45 -4.90
C ALA A 493 15.69 -11.75 -5.58
N TYR A 494 14.93 -10.69 -5.89
CA TYR A 494 13.65 -10.78 -6.59
C TYR A 494 13.56 -9.70 -7.67
N PRO A 495 13.04 -10.03 -8.87
CA PRO A 495 12.72 -9.02 -9.87
C PRO A 495 11.58 -8.12 -9.34
N LEU A 496 11.64 -6.84 -9.67
CA LEU A 496 10.62 -5.87 -9.32
C LEU A 496 9.34 -6.04 -10.17
N PRO A 497 9.42 -6.31 -11.50
CA PRO A 497 8.25 -6.55 -12.34
C PRO A 497 7.50 -7.81 -11.91
N PRO A 498 6.21 -7.73 -11.54
CA PRO A 498 5.48 -8.88 -11.02
C PRO A 498 4.89 -9.80 -12.10
N TYR A 499 4.59 -9.26 -13.28
CA TYR A 499 3.82 -10.00 -14.29
C TYR A 499 4.69 -10.84 -15.21
N LEU A 500 5.83 -10.31 -15.65
CA LEU A 500 6.75 -10.97 -16.56
C LEU A 500 8.15 -10.99 -15.96
N ASN A 501 8.61 -12.14 -15.51
CA ASN A 501 9.94 -12.32 -14.95
C ASN A 501 10.35 -13.80 -14.91
N GLN A 502 11.66 -14.06 -14.83
CA GLN A 502 12.25 -15.39 -14.83
C GLN A 502 11.98 -16.23 -13.56
N MET A 503 11.47 -15.65 -12.50
CA MET A 503 11.17 -16.35 -11.24
C MET A 503 9.69 -16.73 -11.11
N GLY A 504 8.88 -16.39 -12.11
CA GLY A 504 7.47 -16.74 -12.16
C GLY A 504 7.20 -18.22 -12.42
N ALA A 505 5.93 -18.54 -12.61
CA ALA A 505 5.51 -19.88 -13.06
C ALA A 505 6.00 -20.15 -14.49
N ASP A 506 5.90 -21.41 -14.96
CA ASP A 506 6.43 -21.84 -16.25
C ASP A 506 5.94 -20.98 -17.43
N ASN A 507 4.74 -20.45 -17.34
CA ASN A 507 4.16 -19.54 -18.34
C ASN A 507 4.76 -18.11 -18.35
N SER A 508 5.58 -17.75 -17.38
CA SER A 508 6.23 -16.41 -17.34
C SER A 508 7.73 -16.47 -17.45
N ARG A 509 8.31 -17.67 -17.54
CA ARG A 509 9.72 -17.95 -17.85
C ARG A 509 9.90 -18.13 -19.33
#